data_a551285d682f89f2d8d494d5191e5214
#
_entry.id   a551285d682f89f2d8d494d5191e5214
#
_cell.length_a   1.000
_cell.length_b   1.000
_cell.length_c   1.000
_cell.angle_alpha   90.00
_cell.angle_beta   90.00
_cell.angle_gamma   90.00
#
_symmetry.space_group_name_H-M   'P 1'
#
loop_
_entity.id
_entity.type
_entity.pdbx_description
1 polymer ?
#
loop_
_entity_poly.entity_id
_entity_poly.type
_entity_poly.pdbx_seq_one_letter_code
_entity_poly.pdbx_strand_id
1 'polypeptide(L)'
;MGNNNFMLMNNNFFMPNNMNNINSINSMNNMNNMNNNQQQSEVGIFDCFDYEAKQNVMTGQNAMYCNQCKITCDSYMRTNLVTGPEIFILLLNRGKGIEFDIKLNFTEYLDLSNYIEYKNTGYYYKLIGVITHIGESGMGGHFIAYCRDPITEKWHKYNDAIVTDVVNFQKDVIDFAMPYLLFYQKVK
;
A
#
# COMPACT_ATOMS: atom_id res chain seq x y z
N MET A 1 -28.52 -5.23 13.84
CA MET A 1 -27.69 -4.03 13.98
C MET A 1 -26.26 -4.44 13.70
N GLY A 2 -25.82 -4.22 12.47
CA GLY A 2 -24.47 -4.63 12.05
C GLY A 2 -23.44 -3.66 12.57
N ASN A 3 -22.50 -4.12 13.35
CA ASN A 3 -21.31 -3.36 13.71
C ASN A 3 -20.45 -3.17 12.44
N ASN A 4 -20.54 -1.99 11.84
CA ASN A 4 -19.61 -1.56 10.80
C ASN A 4 -18.26 -1.26 11.47
N ASN A 5 -17.43 -2.28 11.62
CA ASN A 5 -16.05 -2.09 12.07
C ASN A 5 -15.23 -1.55 10.90
N PHE A 6 -15.03 -0.22 10.89
CA PHE A 6 -13.99 0.41 10.08
C PHE A 6 -12.68 0.27 10.85
N MET A 7 -11.70 -0.42 10.27
CA MET A 7 -10.36 -0.45 10.79
C MET A 7 -9.52 0.53 9.95
N LEU A 8 -9.29 1.73 10.49
CA LEU A 8 -8.23 2.59 10.01
C LEU A 8 -6.92 1.97 10.50
N MET A 9 -6.15 1.37 9.62
CA MET A 9 -4.76 1.10 9.91
C MET A 9 -4.02 2.43 9.94
N ASN A 10 -3.83 2.95 11.16
CA ASN A 10 -3.04 4.15 11.40
C ASN A 10 -1.52 3.86 11.38
N ASN A 11 -1.14 2.70 10.87
CA ASN A 11 0.24 2.40 10.58
C ASN A 11 0.54 3.00 9.22
N ASN A 12 1.29 4.10 9.24
CA ASN A 12 1.88 4.67 8.05
C ASN A 12 2.53 3.52 7.26
N PHE A 13 1.92 3.11 6.15
CA PHE A 13 2.55 2.23 5.20
C PHE A 13 3.70 3.04 4.61
N PHE A 14 4.87 2.93 5.23
CA PHE A 14 6.08 3.56 4.71
C PHE A 14 6.48 2.82 3.44
N MET A 15 6.53 3.53 2.34
CA MET A 15 7.38 3.10 1.24
C MET A 15 8.81 3.02 1.78
N PRO A 16 9.55 1.92 1.56
CA PRO A 16 10.89 1.77 2.11
C PRO A 16 11.77 2.93 1.66
N ASN A 17 12.12 3.82 2.60
CA ASN A 17 12.98 4.98 2.37
C ASN A 17 14.44 4.61 2.03
N ASN A 18 14.75 3.32 1.91
CA ASN A 18 16.12 2.84 1.71
C ASN A 18 16.19 1.93 0.49
N MET A 19 16.03 2.52 -0.70
CA MET A 19 16.25 1.82 -1.97
C MET A 19 17.68 1.31 -2.18
N ASN A 20 18.63 1.68 -1.31
CA ASN A 20 20.00 1.16 -1.38
C ASN A 20 20.11 -0.33 -1.04
N ASN A 21 19.06 -0.96 -0.51
CA ASN A 21 19.05 -2.39 -0.18
C ASN A 21 18.29 -3.27 -1.18
N ILE A 22 17.52 -2.69 -2.10
CA ILE A 22 16.86 -3.49 -3.16
C ILE A 22 17.86 -3.89 -4.25
N ASN A 23 18.97 -3.17 -4.39
CA ASN A 23 20.05 -3.52 -5.33
C ASN A 23 20.84 -4.77 -4.94
N SER A 24 20.65 -5.36 -3.77
CA SER A 24 21.36 -6.57 -3.37
C SER A 24 20.73 -7.88 -3.87
N ILE A 25 19.52 -7.84 -4.44
CA ILE A 25 18.88 -9.04 -5.02
C ILE A 25 19.16 -9.16 -6.53
N ASN A 26 19.51 -8.06 -7.21
CA ASN A 26 19.78 -8.06 -8.66
C ASN A 26 21.28 -8.04 -9.04
N SER A 27 22.22 -8.22 -8.12
CA SER A 27 23.67 -8.17 -8.42
C SER A 27 24.28 -9.51 -8.84
N MET A 28 23.51 -10.39 -9.46
CA MET A 28 24.09 -11.50 -10.24
C MET A 28 23.41 -11.54 -11.59
N ASN A 29 23.76 -10.61 -12.47
CA ASN A 29 23.97 -10.77 -13.91
C ASN A 29 23.96 -9.43 -14.63
N ASN A 30 25.07 -9.19 -15.33
CA ASN A 30 25.32 -8.23 -16.39
C ASN A 30 25.95 -6.87 -16.03
N MET A 31 27.27 -6.89 -15.97
CA MET A 31 28.09 -5.79 -16.53
C MET A 31 27.94 -5.84 -18.06
N ASN A 32 27.34 -4.81 -18.63
CA ASN A 32 27.54 -4.18 -19.92
C ASN A 32 26.22 -3.67 -20.49
N ASN A 33 25.86 -2.44 -20.18
CA ASN A 33 25.38 -1.45 -21.17
C ASN A 33 25.03 -0.15 -20.42
N MET A 34 25.88 0.85 -20.58
CA MET A 34 25.52 2.23 -20.26
C MET A 34 24.53 2.73 -21.31
N ASN A 35 23.25 2.63 -21.02
CA ASN A 35 22.21 3.45 -21.64
C ASN A 35 21.43 4.10 -20.50
N ASN A 36 21.48 5.44 -20.45
CA ASN A 36 20.73 6.30 -19.53
C ASN A 36 19.21 6.18 -19.77
N ASN A 37 18.62 5.08 -19.35
CA ASN A 37 17.20 5.01 -19.07
C ASN A 37 17.06 5.12 -17.55
N GLN A 38 16.56 6.25 -17.06
CA GLN A 38 16.06 6.36 -15.70
C GLN A 38 14.92 5.34 -15.57
N GLN A 39 15.24 4.15 -15.11
CA GLN A 39 14.27 3.13 -14.80
C GLN A 39 13.52 3.64 -13.58
N GLN A 40 12.30 4.12 -13.81
CA GLN A 40 11.39 4.54 -12.75
C GLN A 40 11.19 3.32 -11.84
N SER A 41 11.58 3.42 -10.58
CA SER A 41 11.43 2.32 -9.63
C SER A 41 9.94 2.08 -9.39
N GLU A 42 9.49 0.86 -9.60
CA GLU A 42 8.12 0.44 -9.32
C GLU A 42 8.10 -0.39 -8.03
N VAL A 43 7.07 -0.20 -7.21
CA VAL A 43 6.83 -0.93 -5.97
C VAL A 43 5.49 -1.62 -6.06
N GLY A 44 5.44 -2.91 -5.74
CA GLY A 44 4.18 -3.65 -5.66
C GLY A 44 3.48 -3.43 -4.33
N ILE A 45 2.16 -3.54 -4.30
CA ILE A 45 1.40 -3.43 -3.06
C ILE A 45 1.79 -4.52 -2.05
N PHE A 46 2.15 -5.70 -2.51
CA PHE A 46 2.61 -6.80 -1.65
C PHE A 46 4.00 -6.54 -1.07
N ASP A 47 4.86 -5.78 -1.76
CA ASP A 47 6.16 -5.36 -1.21
C ASP A 47 5.98 -4.48 0.03
N CYS A 48 4.90 -3.66 0.04
CA CYS A 48 4.53 -2.87 1.21
C CYS A 48 4.07 -3.75 2.38
N PHE A 49 3.26 -4.78 2.12
CA PHE A 49 2.86 -5.73 3.16
C PHE A 49 4.03 -6.53 3.70
N ASP A 50 4.93 -7.01 2.83
CA ASP A 50 6.12 -7.74 3.22
C ASP A 50 7.06 -6.88 4.07
N TYR A 51 7.20 -5.61 3.72
CA TYR A 51 7.98 -4.66 4.50
C TYR A 51 7.41 -4.45 5.92
N GLU A 52 6.09 -4.24 6.03
CA GLU A 52 5.42 -4.04 7.33
C GLU A 52 5.44 -5.33 8.20
N ALA A 53 5.33 -6.49 7.57
CA ALA A 53 5.39 -7.78 8.26
C ALA A 53 6.81 -8.19 8.68
N LYS A 54 7.84 -7.45 8.23
CA LYS A 54 9.22 -7.75 8.55
C LYS A 54 9.50 -7.56 10.04
N GLN A 55 10.24 -8.50 10.59
CA GLN A 55 10.72 -8.39 11.97
C GLN A 55 11.82 -7.33 12.07
N ASN A 56 11.62 -6.36 12.94
CA ASN A 56 12.58 -5.30 13.23
C ASN A 56 13.32 -5.61 14.53
N VAL A 57 14.63 -5.40 14.53
CA VAL A 57 15.47 -5.54 15.72
C VAL A 57 15.55 -4.18 16.43
N MET A 58 15.13 -4.14 17.68
CA MET A 58 15.14 -2.96 18.53
C MET A 58 16.37 -3.02 19.43
N THR A 59 17.44 -2.28 19.03
CA THR A 59 18.74 -2.28 19.72
C THR A 59 19.22 -0.86 20.06
N GLY A 60 20.21 -0.75 20.90
CA GLY A 60 20.82 0.52 21.27
C GLY A 60 19.79 1.51 21.85
N GLN A 61 19.64 2.69 21.23
CA GLN A 61 18.66 3.70 21.69
C GLN A 61 17.20 3.26 21.51
N ASN A 62 16.95 2.28 20.64
CA ASN A 62 15.63 1.70 20.40
C ASN A 62 15.38 0.43 21.23
N ALA A 63 16.32 0.01 22.06
CA ALA A 63 16.15 -1.16 22.92
C ALA A 63 14.98 -0.94 23.89
N MET A 64 14.21 -2.00 24.14
CA MET A 64 12.98 -1.94 24.94
C MET A 64 13.24 -2.26 26.41
N TYR A 65 12.63 -1.47 27.30
CA TYR A 65 12.65 -1.78 28.73
C TYR A 65 11.67 -2.92 29.05
N CYS A 66 12.19 -3.99 29.63
CA CYS A 66 11.38 -5.13 30.04
C CYS A 66 10.90 -4.94 31.50
N ASN A 67 9.56 -4.84 31.68
CA ASN A 67 8.96 -4.69 33.01
C ASN A 67 9.15 -5.92 33.91
N GLN A 68 9.34 -7.09 33.34
CA GLN A 68 9.56 -8.33 34.10
C GLN A 68 11.01 -8.44 34.58
N CYS A 69 11.97 -8.23 33.66
CA CYS A 69 13.40 -8.34 33.98
C CYS A 69 13.98 -7.07 34.61
N LYS A 70 13.25 -5.91 34.53
CA LYS A 70 13.68 -4.58 34.99
C LYS A 70 14.96 -4.05 34.34
N ILE A 71 15.23 -4.49 33.13
CA ILE A 71 16.39 -4.08 32.32
C ILE A 71 15.96 -3.64 30.93
N THR A 72 16.78 -2.79 30.30
CA THR A 72 16.69 -2.49 28.88
C THR A 72 17.46 -3.57 28.10
N CYS A 73 16.79 -4.21 27.16
CA CYS A 73 17.38 -5.29 26.37
C CYS A 73 17.00 -5.19 24.91
N ASP A 74 17.81 -5.78 24.05
CA ASP A 74 17.51 -5.95 22.65
C ASP A 74 16.25 -6.82 22.52
N SER A 75 15.39 -6.42 21.60
CA SER A 75 14.09 -7.06 21.39
C SER A 75 13.72 -7.08 19.91
N TYR A 76 12.70 -7.85 19.60
CA TYR A 76 12.15 -7.94 18.25
C TYR A 76 10.74 -7.37 18.22
N MET A 77 10.47 -6.56 17.21
CA MET A 77 9.12 -6.04 16.94
C MET A 77 8.65 -6.53 15.58
N ARG A 78 7.41 -6.96 15.54
CA ARG A 78 6.73 -7.35 14.30
C ARG A 78 5.29 -6.88 14.34
N THR A 79 4.80 -6.38 13.22
CA THR A 79 3.39 -6.02 13.03
C THR A 79 2.67 -7.15 12.32
N ASN A 80 1.58 -7.66 12.89
CA ASN A 80 0.75 -8.69 12.28
C ASN A 80 -0.68 -8.17 12.11
N LEU A 81 -1.29 -8.54 10.99
CA LEU A 81 -2.74 -8.41 10.79
C LEU A 81 -3.44 -9.57 11.48
N VAL A 82 -4.25 -9.29 12.50
CA VAL A 82 -4.94 -10.34 13.25
C VAL A 82 -6.17 -10.84 12.50
N THR A 83 -7.01 -9.91 12.03
CA THR A 83 -8.21 -10.17 11.24
C THR A 83 -8.37 -9.15 10.15
N GLY A 84 -9.15 -9.45 9.12
CA GLY A 84 -9.47 -8.51 8.04
C GLY A 84 -10.88 -7.94 8.16
N PRO A 85 -11.06 -6.61 8.02
CA PRO A 85 -12.36 -5.94 8.07
C PRO A 85 -13.19 -6.22 6.81
N GLU A 86 -14.48 -5.84 6.82
CA GLU A 86 -15.32 -5.88 5.62
C GLU A 86 -14.85 -4.86 4.56
N ILE A 87 -14.44 -3.68 4.99
CA ILE A 87 -13.81 -2.66 4.12
C ILE A 87 -12.38 -2.43 4.60
N PHE A 88 -11.45 -2.75 3.75
CA PHE A 88 -10.02 -2.57 3.98
C PHE A 88 -9.54 -1.30 3.30
N ILE A 89 -9.09 -0.33 4.08
CA ILE A 89 -8.63 0.96 3.59
C ILE A 89 -7.12 1.03 3.75
N LEU A 90 -6.41 1.23 2.64
CA LEU A 90 -4.97 1.40 2.61
C LEU A 90 -4.64 2.87 2.35
N LEU A 91 -4.04 3.51 3.33
CA LEU A 91 -3.41 4.83 3.19
C LEU A 91 -1.94 4.62 2.82
N LEU A 92 -1.54 5.13 1.67
CA LEU A 92 -0.18 5.03 1.16
C LEU A 92 0.62 6.26 1.59
N ASN A 93 1.56 6.07 2.51
CA ASN A 93 2.49 7.12 2.89
C ASN A 93 3.59 7.25 1.84
N ARG A 94 3.41 8.17 0.91
CA ARG A 94 4.27 8.33 -0.26
C ARG A 94 5.50 9.23 -0.02
N GLY A 95 5.67 9.78 1.19
CA GLY A 95 6.76 10.70 1.46
C GLY A 95 6.60 12.06 0.74
N LYS A 96 7.73 12.66 0.37
CA LYS A 96 7.80 13.95 -0.33
C LYS A 96 8.89 13.90 -1.41
N GLY A 97 8.81 14.83 -2.37
CA GLY A 97 9.79 14.92 -3.46
C GLY A 97 9.70 13.73 -4.40
N ILE A 98 10.85 13.21 -4.84
CA ILE A 98 10.94 12.10 -5.80
C ILE A 98 10.32 10.80 -5.28
N GLU A 99 10.26 10.60 -3.97
CA GLU A 99 9.65 9.43 -3.37
C GLU A 99 8.13 9.42 -3.59
N PHE A 100 7.52 10.61 -3.68
CA PHE A 100 6.09 10.75 -3.94
C PHE A 100 5.70 10.22 -5.32
N ASP A 101 6.60 10.32 -6.30
CA ASP A 101 6.35 9.97 -7.71
C ASP A 101 6.63 8.49 -8.02
N ILE A 102 7.01 7.68 -7.01
CA ILE A 102 7.19 6.24 -7.17
C ILE A 102 5.86 5.61 -7.56
N LYS A 103 5.86 4.88 -8.68
CA LYS A 103 4.69 4.15 -9.12
C LYS A 103 4.43 2.96 -8.20
N LEU A 104 3.20 2.88 -7.66
CA LEU A 104 2.72 1.70 -6.95
C LEU A 104 1.91 0.82 -7.90
N ASN A 105 2.33 -0.42 -8.05
CA ASN A 105 1.55 -1.45 -8.73
C ASN A 105 0.57 -2.08 -7.75
N PHE A 106 -0.72 -1.89 -8.00
CA PHE A 106 -1.81 -2.46 -7.23
C PHE A 106 -2.77 -3.22 -8.13
N THR A 107 -3.61 -4.06 -7.58
CA THR A 107 -4.46 -4.98 -8.33
C THR A 107 -5.94 -4.78 -8.01
N GLU A 108 -6.83 -5.18 -8.91
CA GLU A 108 -8.27 -5.20 -8.67
C GLU A 108 -8.64 -6.16 -7.52
N TYR A 109 -7.92 -7.27 -7.40
CA TYR A 109 -8.14 -8.27 -6.34
C TYR A 109 -6.92 -8.35 -5.43
N LEU A 110 -7.17 -8.45 -4.14
CA LEU A 110 -6.13 -8.51 -3.10
C LEU A 110 -6.39 -9.73 -2.22
N ASP A 111 -5.46 -10.68 -2.21
CA ASP A 111 -5.47 -11.83 -1.31
C ASP A 111 -4.53 -11.57 -0.13
N LEU A 112 -5.11 -11.37 1.05
CA LEU A 112 -4.37 -11.12 2.29
C LEU A 112 -4.25 -12.36 3.17
N SER A 113 -4.59 -13.55 2.68
CA SER A 113 -4.60 -14.80 3.45
C SER A 113 -3.24 -15.14 4.06
N ASN A 114 -2.13 -14.71 3.42
CA ASN A 114 -0.78 -14.92 3.94
C ASN A 114 -0.36 -13.92 5.02
N TYR A 115 -1.02 -12.76 5.09
CA TYR A 115 -0.68 -11.66 6.00
C TYR A 115 -1.55 -11.62 7.26
N ILE A 116 -2.63 -12.40 7.29
CA ILE A 116 -3.58 -12.43 8.40
C ILE A 116 -3.34 -13.67 9.25
N GLU A 117 -3.29 -13.46 10.58
CA GLU A 117 -2.98 -14.50 11.56
C GLU A 117 -4.12 -15.53 11.70
N TYR A 118 -5.37 -15.06 11.82
CA TYR A 118 -6.55 -15.93 11.92
C TYR A 118 -7.01 -16.39 10.53
N LYS A 119 -6.62 -17.60 10.16
CA LYS A 119 -6.89 -18.19 8.84
C LYS A 119 -8.25 -18.89 8.71
N ASN A 120 -9.25 -18.49 9.49
CA ASN A 120 -10.54 -19.20 9.54
C ASN A 120 -11.43 -18.97 8.31
N THR A 121 -11.17 -17.94 7.52
CA THR A 121 -11.90 -17.62 6.29
C THR A 121 -10.93 -17.03 5.27
N GLY A 122 -11.23 -17.20 3.99
CA GLY A 122 -10.47 -16.50 2.95
C GLY A 122 -10.53 -14.97 3.13
N TYR A 123 -9.42 -14.30 2.91
CA TYR A 123 -9.31 -12.85 3.01
C TYR A 123 -9.07 -12.25 1.62
N TYR A 124 -10.04 -12.51 0.76
CA TYR A 124 -10.07 -11.99 -0.60
C TYR A 124 -10.84 -10.68 -0.61
N TYR A 125 -10.26 -9.69 -1.24
CA TYR A 125 -10.81 -8.37 -1.36
C TYR A 125 -10.89 -7.94 -2.81
N LYS A 126 -11.93 -7.15 -3.15
CA LYS A 126 -12.09 -6.52 -4.45
C LYS A 126 -12.01 -5.01 -4.30
N LEU A 127 -11.27 -4.36 -5.18
CA LEU A 127 -11.13 -2.90 -5.23
C LEU A 127 -12.48 -2.27 -5.54
N ILE A 128 -12.87 -1.31 -4.73
CA ILE A 128 -14.12 -0.54 -4.88
C ILE A 128 -13.90 0.96 -5.02
N GLY A 129 -12.72 1.45 -4.69
CA GLY A 129 -12.41 2.87 -4.80
C GLY A 129 -10.92 3.15 -4.75
N VAL A 130 -10.53 4.22 -5.44
CA VAL A 130 -9.17 4.74 -5.47
C VAL A 130 -9.25 6.25 -5.33
N ILE A 131 -8.53 6.82 -4.36
CA ILE A 131 -8.25 8.26 -4.37
C ILE A 131 -6.82 8.43 -4.87
N THR A 132 -6.66 9.18 -5.93
CA THR A 132 -5.37 9.46 -6.53
C THR A 132 -5.06 10.96 -6.46
N HIS A 133 -3.77 11.27 -6.36
CA HIS A 133 -3.26 12.63 -6.41
C HIS A 133 -2.77 12.93 -7.82
N ILE A 134 -3.09 14.12 -8.31
CA ILE A 134 -2.56 14.67 -9.55
C ILE A 134 -1.71 15.89 -9.18
N GLY A 135 -0.44 15.87 -9.51
CA GLY A 135 0.52 16.92 -9.19
C GLY A 135 1.88 16.32 -8.94
N GLU A 136 2.92 17.13 -9.00
CA GLU A 136 4.30 16.71 -8.83
C GLU A 136 4.73 16.82 -7.38
N SER A 137 5.59 15.91 -6.96
CA SER A 137 6.35 15.93 -5.70
C SER A 137 5.57 16.09 -4.38
N GLY A 138 4.23 15.97 -4.39
CA GLY A 138 3.41 16.08 -3.17
C GLY A 138 3.38 17.47 -2.50
N MET A 139 3.89 18.49 -3.18
CA MET A 139 3.95 19.88 -2.68
C MET A 139 2.66 20.68 -2.95
N GLY A 140 1.85 20.21 -3.83
CA GLY A 140 0.57 20.77 -4.25
C GLY A 140 -0.06 19.83 -5.25
N GLY A 141 -1.31 20.06 -5.62
CA GLY A 141 -1.99 19.24 -6.59
C GLY A 141 -3.47 19.13 -6.35
N HIS A 142 -4.05 18.12 -6.95
CA HIS A 142 -5.48 17.90 -6.97
C HIS A 142 -5.79 16.44 -6.71
N PHE A 143 -6.83 16.17 -5.91
CA PHE A 143 -7.30 14.82 -5.66
C PHE A 143 -8.50 14.52 -6.54
N ILE A 144 -8.48 13.34 -7.15
CA ILE A 144 -9.61 12.76 -7.86
C ILE A 144 -9.94 11.39 -7.29
N ALA A 145 -11.19 10.96 -7.41
CA ALA A 145 -11.60 9.64 -6.96
C ALA A 145 -12.11 8.80 -8.13
N TYR A 146 -11.83 7.53 -8.07
CA TYR A 146 -12.49 6.51 -8.89
C TYR A 146 -13.28 5.61 -7.97
N CYS A 147 -14.57 5.44 -8.25
CA CYS A 147 -15.43 4.58 -7.44
C CYS A 147 -16.20 3.61 -8.34
N ARG A 148 -16.34 2.39 -7.82
CA ARG A 148 -17.15 1.35 -8.44
C ARG A 148 -18.59 1.45 -7.92
N ASP A 149 -19.54 1.52 -8.82
CA ASP A 149 -20.95 1.45 -8.48
C ASP A 149 -21.30 0.04 -7.95
N PRO A 150 -21.89 -0.11 -6.77
CA PRO A 150 -22.13 -1.39 -6.15
C PRO A 150 -23.23 -2.23 -6.84
N ILE A 151 -24.08 -1.60 -7.68
CA ILE A 151 -25.19 -2.25 -8.38
C ILE A 151 -24.77 -2.64 -9.80
N THR A 152 -24.28 -1.66 -10.55
CA THR A 152 -23.92 -1.82 -11.96
C THR A 152 -22.51 -2.33 -12.18
N GLU A 153 -21.70 -2.32 -11.13
CA GLU A 153 -20.27 -2.64 -11.12
C GLU A 153 -19.40 -1.75 -12.03
N LYS A 154 -19.97 -0.72 -12.62
CA LYS A 154 -19.26 0.23 -13.45
C LYS A 154 -18.41 1.17 -12.61
N TRP A 155 -17.29 1.58 -13.19
CA TRP A 155 -16.40 2.56 -12.58
C TRP A 155 -16.70 3.97 -13.09
N HIS A 156 -16.66 4.92 -12.17
CA HIS A 156 -16.85 6.35 -12.45
C HIS A 156 -15.68 7.13 -11.86
N LYS A 157 -15.25 8.15 -12.59
CA LYS A 157 -14.26 9.12 -12.14
C LYS A 157 -14.98 10.35 -11.63
N TYR A 158 -14.61 10.77 -10.43
CA TYR A 158 -15.11 11.96 -9.76
C TYR A 158 -13.98 12.98 -9.68
N ASN A 159 -14.22 14.14 -10.29
CA ASN A 159 -13.29 15.27 -10.29
C ASN A 159 -14.09 16.51 -9.92
N ASP A 160 -14.09 16.88 -8.64
CA ASP A 160 -14.98 17.87 -8.02
C ASP A 160 -16.46 17.57 -8.35
N ALA A 161 -17.13 18.49 -9.06
CA ALA A 161 -18.52 18.33 -9.47
C ALA A 161 -18.71 17.53 -10.78
N ILE A 162 -17.62 17.13 -11.43
CA ILE A 162 -17.66 16.42 -12.72
C ILE A 162 -17.55 14.92 -12.49
N VAL A 163 -18.54 14.19 -12.98
CA VAL A 163 -18.57 12.73 -12.96
C VAL A 163 -18.50 12.21 -14.39
N THR A 164 -17.59 11.31 -14.66
CA THR A 164 -17.43 10.69 -15.98
C THR A 164 -17.29 9.17 -15.85
N ASP A 165 -17.74 8.45 -16.87
CA ASP A 165 -17.58 7.01 -16.93
C ASP A 165 -16.09 6.64 -17.16
N VAL A 166 -15.65 5.58 -16.52
CA VAL A 166 -14.36 4.92 -16.81
C VAL A 166 -14.59 3.90 -17.91
N VAL A 167 -13.99 4.13 -19.06
CA VAL A 167 -14.17 3.26 -20.24
C VAL A 167 -13.26 2.03 -20.16
N ASN A 168 -12.01 2.25 -19.75
CA ASN A 168 -11.02 1.18 -19.64
C ASN A 168 -10.42 1.20 -18.22
N PHE A 169 -10.96 0.33 -17.36
CA PHE A 169 -10.55 0.24 -15.97
C PHE A 169 -9.03 0.00 -15.82
N GLN A 170 -8.48 -0.94 -16.57
CA GLN A 170 -7.05 -1.24 -16.49
C GLN A 170 -6.21 0.00 -16.80
N LYS A 171 -6.46 0.62 -17.95
CA LYS A 171 -5.69 1.78 -18.41
C LYS A 171 -5.96 3.03 -17.58
N ASP A 172 -7.22 3.31 -17.29
CA ASP A 172 -7.63 4.60 -16.71
C ASP A 172 -7.45 4.63 -15.18
N VAL A 173 -7.45 3.47 -14.51
CA VAL A 173 -7.36 3.35 -13.07
C VAL A 173 -6.08 2.65 -12.64
N ILE A 174 -5.87 1.40 -13.05
CA ILE A 174 -4.73 0.60 -12.56
C ILE A 174 -3.39 1.14 -13.06
N ASP A 175 -3.30 1.43 -14.36
CA ASP A 175 -2.03 1.84 -14.97
C ASP A 175 -1.73 3.34 -14.75
N PHE A 176 -2.79 4.15 -14.64
CA PHE A 176 -2.66 5.61 -14.61
C PHE A 176 -2.68 6.21 -13.21
N ALA A 177 -3.43 5.64 -12.27
CA ALA A 177 -3.61 6.26 -10.97
C ALA A 177 -2.31 6.25 -10.15
N MET A 178 -2.05 7.40 -9.50
CA MET A 178 -1.08 7.53 -8.41
C MET A 178 -1.83 7.41 -7.08
N PRO A 179 -2.12 6.21 -6.59
CA PRO A 179 -3.03 6.02 -5.49
C PRO A 179 -2.49 6.65 -4.21
N TYR A 180 -3.37 7.33 -3.48
CA TYR A 180 -3.14 7.84 -2.14
C TYR A 180 -3.94 7.04 -1.12
N LEU A 181 -5.18 6.67 -1.48
CA LEU A 181 -6.03 5.75 -0.74
C LEU A 181 -6.58 4.68 -1.67
N LEU A 182 -6.54 3.44 -1.21
CA LEU A 182 -7.19 2.31 -1.86
C LEU A 182 -8.27 1.76 -0.93
N PHE A 183 -9.44 1.50 -1.49
CA PHE A 183 -10.58 0.93 -0.77
C PHE A 183 -10.88 -0.44 -1.36
N TYR A 184 -10.81 -1.46 -0.51
CA TYR A 184 -11.09 -2.83 -0.88
C TYR A 184 -12.25 -3.37 -0.04
N GLN A 185 -13.18 -4.04 -0.67
CA GLN A 185 -14.30 -4.73 -0.01
C GLN A 185 -14.03 -6.23 0.03
N LYS A 186 -14.27 -6.83 1.19
CA LYS A 186 -14.15 -8.28 1.36
C LYS A 186 -15.14 -9.01 0.44
N VAL A 187 -14.64 -9.99 -0.30
CA VAL A 187 -15.46 -10.88 -1.13
C VAL A 187 -16.05 -11.94 -0.20
N LYS A 188 -17.37 -12.12 -0.28
CA LYS A 188 -18.11 -13.10 0.51
C LYS A 188 -18.04 -14.50 -0.10
#